data_f15dac9517c5b90dd740e75b3a14d231
#
_entry.id   f15dac9517c5b90dd740e75b3a14d231
#
_cell.length_a   1.000
_cell.length_b   1.000
_cell.length_c   1.000
_cell.angle_alpha   90.00
_cell.angle_beta   90.00
_cell.angle_gamma   90.00
#
_symmetry.space_group_name_H-M   'P 1'
#
loop_
_entity.id
_entity.type
_entity.pdbx_description
1 polymer ?
#
loop_
_entity_poly.entity_id
_entity_poly.type
_entity_poly.pdbx_seq_one_letter_code
_entity_poly.pdbx_strand_id
1 'polypeptide(L)'
;MKSIQKPIVSFLSEALEKRAKKFSKNHELPLLSPREIRKSHKDKLVIWILQDGIFLQDLSLKNSKPFSLNFRDPKEENNNKNLLQRCFSKFNLDYQVYDFTAGFCLDAFLISKLGFKINAFEKESWLFEFTREKLLKNKIDKIKLENKNSLEVVSEVDSKSIIYLDPMFGIENKSFAKKEMHFLRKSLLDQPDELIESSLESEAELIVIKRHKIEKKK
;
A
#
# COMPACT_ATOMS: atom_id res chain seq x y z
N MET A 1 -1.94 23.07 0.64
CA MET A 1 -2.49 21.71 0.44
C MET A 1 -1.77 21.07 -0.72
N LYS A 2 -1.14 19.90 -0.55
CA LYS A 2 -0.60 19.14 -1.67
C LYS A 2 -1.77 18.62 -2.52
N SER A 3 -1.79 18.95 -3.81
CA SER A 3 -2.78 18.38 -4.72
C SER A 3 -2.48 16.89 -4.92
N ILE A 4 -3.47 16.05 -4.66
CA ILE A 4 -3.38 14.62 -4.95
C ILE A 4 -3.32 14.45 -6.45
N GLN A 5 -2.41 13.60 -6.88
CA GLN A 5 -2.23 13.32 -8.28
C GLN A 5 -2.83 11.96 -8.63
N LYS A 6 -4.03 11.94 -9.23
CA LYS A 6 -4.59 10.70 -9.76
C LYS A 6 -3.62 10.08 -10.79
N PRO A 7 -3.26 8.80 -10.65
CA PRO A 7 -2.41 8.15 -11.63
C PRO A 7 -3.12 7.99 -12.97
N ILE A 8 -2.33 7.93 -14.04
CA ILE A 8 -2.79 7.73 -15.41
C ILE A 8 -2.54 6.28 -15.80
N VAL A 9 -3.53 5.62 -16.40
CA VAL A 9 -3.36 4.27 -16.96
C VAL A 9 -2.76 4.36 -18.35
N SER A 10 -1.80 3.48 -18.65
CA SER A 10 -1.25 3.33 -19.98
C SER A 10 -0.86 1.86 -20.27
N PHE A 11 -0.43 1.60 -21.48
CA PHE A 11 -0.08 0.26 -21.95
C PHE A 11 1.20 0.33 -22.83
N LEU A 12 1.88 -0.79 -22.97
CA LEU A 12 3.12 -0.80 -23.75
C LEU A 12 2.90 -1.14 -25.23
N SER A 13 1.89 -1.97 -25.53
CA SER A 13 1.58 -2.42 -26.89
C SER A 13 0.07 -2.35 -27.16
N GLU A 14 -0.34 -2.22 -28.41
CA GLU A 14 -1.74 -2.18 -28.82
C GLU A 14 -2.53 -3.41 -28.37
N ALA A 15 -1.90 -4.59 -28.34
CA ALA A 15 -2.52 -5.81 -27.83
C ALA A 15 -2.99 -5.70 -26.37
N LEU A 16 -2.40 -4.79 -25.57
CA LEU A 16 -2.76 -4.54 -24.17
C LEU A 16 -3.77 -3.41 -23.99
N GLU A 17 -4.10 -2.68 -25.04
CA GLU A 17 -5.00 -1.51 -24.95
C GLU A 17 -6.37 -1.89 -24.39
N LYS A 18 -6.96 -3.02 -24.82
CA LYS A 18 -8.25 -3.49 -24.31
C LYS A 18 -8.22 -3.75 -22.81
N ARG A 19 -7.12 -4.33 -22.30
CA ARG A 19 -6.92 -4.57 -20.87
C ARG A 19 -6.74 -3.25 -20.10
N ALA A 20 -5.98 -2.31 -20.66
CA ALA A 20 -5.79 -0.99 -20.08
C ALA A 20 -7.10 -0.18 -20.04
N LYS A 21 -7.93 -0.23 -21.10
CA LYS A 21 -9.28 0.38 -21.13
C LYS A 21 -10.18 -0.17 -20.04
N LYS A 22 -10.19 -1.51 -19.88
CA LYS A 22 -10.97 -2.15 -18.81
C LYS A 22 -10.52 -1.71 -17.43
N PHE A 23 -9.19 -1.70 -17.16
CA PHE A 23 -8.63 -1.26 -15.89
C PHE A 23 -8.95 0.21 -15.62
N SER A 24 -8.72 1.10 -16.59
CA SER A 24 -9.04 2.53 -16.50
C SER A 24 -10.50 2.77 -16.14
N LYS A 25 -11.43 2.07 -16.82
CA LYS A 25 -12.87 2.19 -16.57
C LYS A 25 -13.26 1.68 -15.18
N ASN A 26 -12.72 0.53 -14.75
CA ASN A 26 -13.07 -0.08 -13.46
C ASN A 26 -12.61 0.78 -12.27
N HIS A 27 -11.56 1.56 -12.44
CA HIS A 27 -10.97 2.36 -11.37
C HIS A 27 -11.14 3.87 -11.57
N GLU A 28 -11.94 4.29 -12.56
CA GLU A 28 -12.21 5.70 -12.87
C GLU A 28 -10.94 6.54 -13.05
N LEU A 29 -9.94 5.95 -13.70
CA LEU A 29 -8.65 6.57 -13.96
C LEU A 29 -8.54 7.03 -15.43
N PRO A 30 -7.85 8.14 -15.71
CA PRO A 30 -7.60 8.56 -17.09
C PRO A 30 -6.73 7.53 -17.83
N LEU A 31 -7.08 7.28 -19.09
CA LEU A 31 -6.29 6.43 -19.99
C LEU A 31 -5.60 7.31 -21.04
N LEU A 32 -4.30 7.17 -21.17
CA LEU A 32 -3.52 7.80 -22.22
C LEU A 32 -2.65 6.79 -22.95
N SER A 33 -2.47 7.00 -24.24
CA SER A 33 -1.53 6.21 -25.02
C SER A 33 -0.07 6.49 -24.60
N PRO A 34 0.87 5.58 -24.85
CA PRO A 34 2.29 5.81 -24.57
C PRO A 34 2.86 7.04 -25.29
N ARG A 35 2.30 7.39 -26.47
CA ARG A 35 2.70 8.55 -27.25
C ARG A 35 2.29 9.86 -26.57
N GLU A 36 1.09 9.91 -26.01
CA GLU A 36 0.58 11.07 -25.28
C GLU A 36 1.37 11.30 -24.00
N ILE A 37 1.66 10.22 -23.25
CA ILE A 37 2.48 10.31 -22.03
C ILE A 37 3.86 10.91 -22.33
N ARG A 38 4.53 10.44 -23.37
CA ARG A 38 5.85 10.94 -23.75
C ARG A 38 5.84 12.43 -24.15
N LYS A 39 4.76 12.91 -24.73
CA LYS A 39 4.64 14.29 -25.20
C LYS A 39 4.38 15.30 -24.10
N SER A 40 3.53 14.97 -23.13
CA SER A 40 2.89 15.99 -22.29
C SER A 40 2.87 15.72 -20.80
N HIS A 41 3.37 14.54 -20.34
CA HIS A 41 3.13 14.08 -18.97
C HIS A 41 4.39 13.60 -18.24
N LYS A 42 5.44 14.43 -18.27
CA LYS A 42 6.75 14.08 -17.68
C LYS A 42 6.78 14.11 -16.14
N ASP A 43 5.75 14.62 -15.50
CA ASP A 43 5.64 14.77 -14.04
C ASP A 43 4.57 13.87 -13.41
N LYS A 44 3.99 12.97 -14.17
CA LYS A 44 2.82 12.18 -13.78
C LYS A 44 3.17 10.82 -13.17
N LEU A 45 2.23 10.34 -12.38
CA LEU A 45 2.19 8.96 -11.91
C LEU A 45 1.50 8.09 -12.96
N VAL A 46 2.13 7.00 -13.36
CA VAL A 46 1.61 6.13 -14.42
C VAL A 46 1.46 4.69 -13.91
N ILE A 47 0.30 4.12 -14.21
CA ILE A 47 0.01 2.69 -14.06
C ILE A 47 0.16 2.06 -15.44
N TRP A 48 1.21 1.29 -15.62
CA TRP A 48 1.49 0.57 -16.85
C TRP A 48 0.84 -0.80 -16.86
N ILE A 49 0.01 -1.08 -17.85
CA ILE A 49 -0.49 -2.42 -18.13
C ILE A 49 0.51 -3.08 -19.09
N LEU A 50 1.26 -4.03 -18.56
CA LEU A 50 2.25 -4.81 -19.30
C LEU A 50 1.80 -6.26 -19.45
N GLN A 51 2.49 -7.04 -20.26
CA GLN A 51 2.18 -8.46 -20.45
C GLN A 51 2.27 -9.22 -19.13
N ASP A 52 3.30 -8.93 -18.34
CA ASP A 52 3.55 -9.58 -17.06
C ASP A 52 2.75 -8.97 -15.89
N GLY A 53 1.81 -8.06 -16.15
CA GLY A 53 0.93 -7.49 -15.15
C GLY A 53 0.97 -5.98 -15.02
N ILE A 54 0.64 -5.49 -13.85
CA ILE A 54 0.55 -4.07 -13.54
C ILE A 54 1.88 -3.58 -12.97
N PHE A 55 2.36 -2.43 -13.44
CA PHE A 55 3.56 -1.75 -12.97
C PHE A 55 3.28 -0.28 -12.69
N LEU A 56 4.00 0.31 -11.76
CA LEU A 56 3.86 1.71 -11.37
C LEU A 56 5.13 2.48 -11.73
N GLN A 57 4.97 3.75 -12.12
CA GLN A 57 6.09 4.62 -12.43
C GLN A 57 5.78 6.06 -12.07
N ASP A 58 6.68 6.73 -11.33
CA ASP A 58 6.66 8.17 -11.14
C ASP A 58 7.60 8.83 -12.16
N LEU A 59 7.02 9.47 -13.16
CA LEU A 59 7.77 10.11 -14.24
C LEU A 59 8.46 11.42 -13.79
N SER A 60 8.12 11.98 -12.63
CA SER A 60 8.81 13.17 -12.10
C SER A 60 10.22 12.84 -11.59
N LEU A 61 10.49 11.56 -11.33
CA LEU A 61 11.80 11.11 -10.87
C LEU A 61 12.76 10.92 -12.06
N LYS A 62 13.93 11.53 -12.00
CA LYS A 62 14.96 11.39 -13.05
C LYS A 62 15.31 9.90 -13.24
N ASN A 63 15.33 9.46 -14.50
CA ASN A 63 15.64 8.06 -14.86
C ASN A 63 14.71 7.01 -14.20
N SER A 64 13.50 7.39 -13.87
CA SER A 64 12.49 6.50 -13.32
C SER A 64 12.21 5.34 -14.30
N LYS A 65 12.11 4.13 -13.76
CA LYS A 65 11.66 2.93 -14.48
C LYS A 65 10.39 2.40 -13.85
N PRO A 66 9.50 1.77 -14.64
CA PRO A 66 8.38 1.04 -14.06
C PRO A 66 8.86 0.04 -13.02
N PHE A 67 8.15 -0.03 -11.89
CA PHE A 67 8.45 -0.98 -10.84
C PHE A 67 7.22 -1.84 -10.52
N SER A 68 7.49 -2.99 -9.96
CA SER A 68 6.50 -3.90 -9.41
C SER A 68 6.91 -4.30 -8.00
N LEU A 69 5.95 -4.73 -7.19
CA LEU A 69 6.24 -5.23 -5.86
C LEU A 69 6.92 -6.59 -5.91
N ASN A 70 7.87 -6.77 -5.01
CA ASN A 70 8.53 -8.03 -4.81
C ASN A 70 8.56 -8.32 -3.30
N PHE A 71 7.79 -9.32 -2.88
CA PHE A 71 7.70 -9.77 -1.51
C PHE A 71 8.88 -10.71 -1.18
N ARG A 72 10.08 -10.13 -1.10
CA ARG A 72 11.27 -10.85 -0.64
C ARG A 72 11.45 -10.63 0.85
N ASP A 73 11.95 -11.65 1.53
CA ASP A 73 12.36 -11.46 2.92
C ASP A 73 13.37 -10.33 3.00
N PRO A 74 13.12 -9.33 3.85
CA PRO A 74 14.12 -8.30 4.08
C PRO A 74 15.38 -8.95 4.64
N LYS A 75 16.53 -8.53 4.17
CA LYS A 75 17.82 -8.90 4.78
C LYS A 75 17.75 -8.64 6.28
N GLU A 76 18.43 -9.43 7.08
CA GLU A 76 18.35 -9.45 8.55
C GLU A 76 18.56 -8.09 9.25
N GLU A 77 19.16 -7.13 8.57
CA GLU A 77 19.41 -5.77 9.04
C GLU A 77 18.19 -4.82 9.05
N ASN A 78 16.98 -5.29 8.72
CA ASN A 78 15.84 -4.40 8.64
C ASN A 78 15.23 -4.15 10.04
N ASN A 79 15.52 -2.96 10.61
CA ASN A 79 14.99 -2.53 11.92
C ASN A 79 13.46 -2.65 12.05
N ASN A 80 12.71 -2.51 10.94
CA ASN A 80 11.25 -2.66 10.96
C ASN A 80 10.81 -4.09 11.28
N LYS A 81 11.51 -5.12 10.74
CA LYS A 81 11.23 -6.53 11.07
C LYS A 81 11.37 -6.77 12.57
N ASN A 82 12.44 -6.25 13.17
CA ASN A 82 12.71 -6.41 14.60
C ASN A 82 11.66 -5.70 15.47
N LEU A 83 11.19 -4.51 15.06
CA LEU A 83 10.14 -3.78 15.77
C LEU A 83 8.80 -4.51 15.71
N LEU A 84 8.36 -4.93 14.52
CA LEU A 84 7.14 -5.71 14.35
C LEU A 84 7.20 -7.01 15.14
N GLN A 85 8.31 -7.76 15.03
CA GLN A 85 8.49 -8.99 15.81
C GLN A 85 8.33 -8.73 17.32
N ARG A 86 8.88 -7.65 17.85
CA ARG A 86 8.74 -7.30 19.29
C ARG A 86 7.31 -6.96 19.67
N CYS A 87 6.56 -6.27 18.80
CA CYS A 87 5.14 -5.94 19.04
C CYS A 87 4.29 -7.21 19.10
N PHE A 88 4.53 -8.17 18.19
CA PHE A 88 3.70 -9.35 18.03
C PHE A 88 4.15 -10.57 18.85
N SER A 89 5.38 -10.59 19.37
CA SER A 89 5.96 -11.78 20.07
C SER A 89 5.23 -12.21 21.34
N LYS A 90 4.37 -11.37 21.89
CA LYS A 90 3.59 -11.65 23.11
C LYS A 90 2.25 -12.33 22.82
N PHE A 91 1.86 -12.42 21.55
CA PHE A 91 0.55 -12.92 21.14
C PHE A 91 0.66 -14.28 20.47
N ASN A 92 -0.34 -15.12 20.72
CA ASN A 92 -0.48 -16.40 20.07
C ASN A 92 -0.98 -16.22 18.63
N LEU A 93 -0.77 -17.22 17.78
CA LEU A 93 -1.17 -17.19 16.37
C LEU A 93 -2.67 -17.34 16.13
N ASP A 94 -3.46 -17.53 17.18
CA ASP A 94 -4.93 -17.53 17.15
C ASP A 94 -5.53 -16.13 17.18
N TYR A 95 -4.72 -15.09 17.49
CA TYR A 95 -5.14 -13.71 17.34
C TYR A 95 -5.30 -13.33 15.86
N GLN A 96 -6.42 -12.66 15.56
CA GLN A 96 -6.68 -12.13 14.22
C GLN A 96 -6.00 -10.77 14.05
N VAL A 97 -5.19 -10.61 13.02
CA VAL A 97 -4.55 -9.34 12.71
C VAL A 97 -5.32 -8.60 11.62
N TYR A 98 -5.61 -7.33 11.86
CA TYR A 98 -6.27 -6.40 10.93
C TYR A 98 -5.27 -5.32 10.51
N ASP A 99 -4.87 -5.30 9.24
CA ASP A 99 -4.10 -4.18 8.68
C ASP A 99 -5.06 -3.20 8.01
N PHE A 100 -5.36 -2.10 8.69
CA PHE A 100 -6.30 -1.07 8.22
C PHE A 100 -5.67 -0.05 7.27
N THR A 101 -4.39 -0.17 7.00
CA THR A 101 -3.62 0.72 6.12
C THR A 101 -2.79 -0.05 5.11
N ALA A 102 -3.39 -1.08 4.51
CA ALA A 102 -2.70 -2.11 3.77
C ALA A 102 -1.75 -1.62 2.65
N GLY A 103 -2.19 -0.65 1.85
CA GLY A 103 -1.39 -0.12 0.76
C GLY A 103 -0.77 -1.20 -0.12
N PHE A 104 0.54 -1.31 -0.09
CA PHE A 104 1.29 -2.38 -0.77
C PHE A 104 1.39 -3.69 0.02
N CYS A 105 0.77 -3.82 1.18
CA CYS A 105 0.87 -4.97 2.08
C CYS A 105 2.31 -5.36 2.47
N LEU A 106 3.26 -4.42 2.49
CA LEU A 106 4.65 -4.76 2.83
C LEU A 106 4.81 -5.10 4.31
N ASP A 107 4.18 -4.36 5.21
CA ASP A 107 4.21 -4.66 6.65
C ASP A 107 3.31 -5.86 6.97
N ALA A 108 2.14 -5.99 6.33
CA ALA A 108 1.32 -7.21 6.41
C ALA A 108 2.13 -8.46 6.02
N PHE A 109 2.96 -8.37 4.98
CA PHE A 109 3.84 -9.46 4.59
C PHE A 109 4.86 -9.80 5.70
N LEU A 110 5.47 -8.80 6.34
CA LEU A 110 6.40 -9.03 7.46
C LEU A 110 5.70 -9.69 8.65
N ILE A 111 4.48 -9.24 8.99
CA ILE A 111 3.67 -9.82 10.07
C ILE A 111 3.27 -11.27 9.72
N SER A 112 2.91 -11.55 8.46
CA SER A 112 2.58 -12.91 8.01
C SER A 112 3.75 -13.89 8.14
N LYS A 113 4.99 -13.40 8.03
CA LYS A 113 6.20 -14.20 8.26
C LYS A 113 6.42 -14.57 9.73
N LEU A 114 5.79 -13.85 10.65
CA LEU A 114 5.75 -14.24 12.07
C LEU A 114 4.74 -15.35 12.35
N GLY A 115 3.94 -15.74 11.37
CA GLY A 115 2.97 -16.82 11.46
C GLY A 115 1.51 -16.38 11.43
N PHE A 116 1.21 -15.13 11.68
CA PHE A 116 -0.16 -14.59 11.75
C PHE A 116 -0.88 -14.65 10.41
N LYS A 117 -2.21 -14.83 10.48
CA LYS A 117 -3.14 -14.55 9.38
C LYS A 117 -3.57 -13.10 9.46
N ILE A 118 -3.67 -12.42 8.31
CA ILE A 118 -3.95 -10.99 8.27
C ILE A 118 -5.14 -10.72 7.36
N ASN A 119 -6.11 -9.97 7.89
CA ASN A 119 -7.13 -9.29 7.12
C ASN A 119 -6.63 -7.88 6.81
N ALA A 120 -6.35 -7.59 5.55
CA ALA A 120 -5.79 -6.33 5.09
C ALA A 120 -6.82 -5.57 4.26
N PHE A 121 -6.93 -4.26 4.46
CA PHE A 121 -7.94 -3.42 3.83
C PHE A 121 -7.31 -2.26 3.07
N GLU A 122 -7.73 -2.10 1.83
CA GLU A 122 -7.32 -0.99 0.96
C GLU A 122 -8.53 -0.38 0.27
N LYS A 123 -8.78 0.91 0.50
CA LYS A 123 -9.93 1.64 -0.04
C LYS A 123 -9.77 2.00 -1.52
N GLU A 124 -8.54 2.27 -1.96
CA GLU A 124 -8.27 2.65 -3.35
C GLU A 124 -8.30 1.41 -4.25
N SER A 125 -9.32 1.32 -5.09
CA SER A 125 -9.60 0.12 -5.91
C SER A 125 -8.46 -0.25 -6.86
N TRP A 126 -7.76 0.73 -7.44
CA TRP A 126 -6.61 0.48 -8.31
C TRP A 126 -5.41 -0.09 -7.55
N LEU A 127 -5.18 0.41 -6.31
CA LEU A 127 -4.10 -0.04 -5.45
C LEU A 127 -4.38 -1.45 -4.93
N PHE A 128 -5.62 -1.71 -4.52
CA PHE A 128 -6.09 -3.05 -4.17
C PHE A 128 -5.80 -4.04 -5.31
N GLU A 129 -6.22 -3.74 -6.57
CA GLU A 129 -6.03 -4.66 -7.69
C GLU A 129 -4.54 -4.87 -8.00
N PHE A 130 -3.74 -3.81 -7.97
CA PHE A 130 -2.29 -3.90 -8.12
C PHE A 130 -1.67 -4.81 -7.05
N THR A 131 -1.96 -4.58 -5.78
CA THR A 131 -1.39 -5.33 -4.65
C THR A 131 -1.87 -6.79 -4.65
N ARG A 132 -3.17 -7.02 -4.90
CA ARG A 132 -3.75 -8.36 -5.03
C ARG A 132 -3.08 -9.19 -6.12
N GLU A 133 -2.82 -8.62 -7.29
CA GLU A 133 -2.10 -9.30 -8.38
C GLU A 133 -0.72 -9.77 -7.90
N LYS A 134 -0.03 -8.95 -7.10
CA LYS A 134 1.31 -9.29 -6.61
C LYS A 134 1.30 -10.34 -5.51
N LEU A 135 0.33 -10.27 -4.57
CA LEU A 135 0.15 -11.30 -3.56
C LEU A 135 -0.10 -12.68 -4.22
N LEU A 136 -0.99 -12.73 -5.21
CA LEU A 136 -1.29 -13.97 -5.95
C LEU A 136 -0.06 -14.51 -6.69
N LYS A 137 0.68 -13.65 -7.40
CA LYS A 137 1.90 -14.06 -8.14
C LYS A 137 3.00 -14.60 -7.23
N ASN A 138 3.10 -14.06 -6.01
CA ASN A 138 4.08 -14.49 -5.02
C ASN A 138 3.56 -15.62 -4.10
N LYS A 139 2.34 -16.15 -4.35
CA LYS A 139 1.71 -17.23 -3.57
C LYS A 139 1.65 -16.92 -2.07
N ILE A 140 1.27 -15.68 -1.73
CA ILE A 140 1.13 -15.23 -0.35
C ILE A 140 -0.33 -15.46 0.05
N ASP A 141 -0.57 -16.49 0.85
CA ASP A 141 -1.89 -16.99 1.25
C ASP A 141 -2.34 -16.54 2.64
N LYS A 142 -1.41 -16.11 3.49
CA LYS A 142 -1.71 -15.63 4.84
C LYS A 142 -2.31 -14.23 4.91
N ILE A 143 -2.35 -13.51 3.78
CA ILE A 143 -2.91 -12.16 3.70
C ILE A 143 -4.18 -12.21 2.87
N LYS A 144 -5.31 -11.97 3.52
CA LYS A 144 -6.60 -11.73 2.86
C LYS A 144 -6.75 -10.25 2.63
N LEU A 145 -6.52 -9.79 1.41
CA LEU A 145 -6.68 -8.38 1.04
C LEU A 145 -8.09 -8.13 0.52
N GLU A 146 -8.78 -7.12 1.05
CA GLU A 146 -10.12 -6.70 0.66
C GLU A 146 -10.14 -5.24 0.22
N ASN A 147 -10.96 -4.94 -0.80
CA ASN A 147 -11.18 -3.56 -1.22
C ASN A 147 -12.33 -2.96 -0.42
N LYS A 148 -12.01 -2.44 0.74
CA LYS A 148 -12.96 -1.81 1.68
C LYS A 148 -12.33 -0.60 2.37
N ASN A 149 -13.16 0.31 2.82
CA ASN A 149 -12.74 1.32 3.78
C ASN A 149 -12.64 0.68 5.18
N SER A 150 -11.50 0.81 5.82
CA SER A 150 -11.24 0.23 7.14
C SER A 150 -12.21 0.73 8.22
N LEU A 151 -12.71 1.96 8.12
CA LEU A 151 -13.73 2.50 9.02
C LEU A 151 -15.02 1.67 9.05
N GLU A 152 -15.35 1.00 7.95
CA GLU A 152 -16.53 0.13 7.86
C GLU A 152 -16.35 -1.21 8.60
N VAL A 153 -15.10 -1.54 8.95
CA VAL A 153 -14.70 -2.83 9.51
C VAL A 153 -14.31 -2.74 10.98
N VAL A 154 -14.01 -1.54 11.49
CA VAL A 154 -13.58 -1.33 12.90
C VAL A 154 -14.56 -1.95 13.90
N SER A 155 -15.85 -1.90 13.63
CA SER A 155 -16.90 -2.47 14.50
C SER A 155 -16.94 -4.01 14.50
N GLU A 156 -16.25 -4.68 13.57
CA GLU A 156 -16.17 -6.15 13.50
C GLU A 156 -15.01 -6.71 14.33
N VAL A 157 -14.18 -5.81 14.91
CA VAL A 157 -12.98 -6.19 15.68
C VAL A 157 -13.36 -6.59 17.10
N ASP A 158 -12.85 -7.71 17.56
CA ASP A 158 -13.11 -8.28 18.89
C ASP A 158 -11.85 -8.26 19.78
N SER A 159 -12.00 -8.72 21.03
CA SER A 159 -10.93 -8.79 22.03
C SER A 159 -9.80 -9.79 21.70
N LYS A 160 -9.94 -10.63 20.66
CA LYS A 160 -8.87 -11.50 20.14
C LYS A 160 -8.23 -10.93 18.86
N SER A 161 -8.31 -9.64 18.70
CA SER A 161 -7.83 -8.96 17.51
C SER A 161 -6.68 -8.01 17.82
N ILE A 162 -5.79 -7.86 16.84
CA ILE A 162 -4.70 -6.87 16.82
C ILE A 162 -4.91 -5.97 15.62
N ILE A 163 -5.02 -4.67 15.82
CA ILE A 163 -5.07 -3.68 14.74
C ILE A 163 -3.65 -3.18 14.45
N TYR A 164 -3.29 -3.16 13.17
CA TYR A 164 -2.07 -2.56 12.66
C TYR A 164 -2.39 -1.34 11.81
N LEU A 165 -1.70 -0.23 12.06
CA LEU A 165 -1.84 1.04 11.36
C LEU A 165 -0.46 1.59 10.95
N ASP A 166 -0.25 1.85 9.66
CA ASP A 166 0.89 2.63 9.12
C ASP A 166 0.37 3.82 8.30
N PRO A 167 -0.35 4.77 8.92
CA PRO A 167 -0.91 5.89 8.20
C PRO A 167 0.22 6.78 7.64
N MET A 168 0.01 7.31 6.45
CA MET A 168 0.94 8.24 5.80
C MET A 168 0.84 9.63 6.44
N PHE A 169 1.39 9.78 7.63
CA PHE A 169 1.52 11.11 8.24
C PHE A 169 2.27 12.05 7.28
N GLY A 170 1.75 13.26 7.09
CA GLY A 170 2.28 14.27 6.17
C GLY A 170 3.68 14.80 6.50
N ILE A 171 4.64 13.90 6.69
CA ILE A 171 6.00 14.25 7.06
C ILE A 171 6.74 14.78 5.83
N GLU A 172 7.10 16.05 5.86
CA GLU A 172 7.90 16.73 4.85
C GLU A 172 9.38 16.30 4.80
N ASN A 173 9.75 15.20 5.45
CA ASN A 173 11.15 14.81 5.50
C ASN A 173 11.65 14.27 4.16
N LYS A 174 12.64 14.97 3.61
CA LYS A 174 13.43 14.69 2.39
C LYS A 174 14.29 13.41 2.50
N SER A 175 13.97 12.49 3.37
CA SER A 175 14.60 11.19 3.44
C SER A 175 14.26 10.41 2.17
N PHE A 176 15.25 9.73 1.60
CA PHE A 176 15.17 8.90 0.39
C PHE A 176 14.10 7.80 0.52
N ALA A 177 12.83 8.21 0.39
CA ALA A 177 11.74 7.25 0.35
C ALA A 177 11.95 6.33 -0.85
N LYS A 178 11.80 5.02 -0.65
CA LYS A 178 11.79 4.05 -1.74
C LYS A 178 10.76 4.51 -2.79
N LYS A 179 10.99 4.18 -4.07
CA LYS A 179 10.13 4.58 -5.22
C LYS A 179 8.66 4.31 -4.96
N GLU A 180 8.37 3.19 -4.32
CA GLU A 180 7.03 2.72 -3.97
C GLU A 180 6.33 3.72 -3.04
N MET A 181 7.01 4.10 -1.95
CA MET A 181 6.45 5.05 -0.97
C MET A 181 6.29 6.47 -1.55
N HIS A 182 7.19 6.86 -2.47
CA HIS A 182 7.07 8.14 -3.15
C HIS A 182 5.82 8.18 -4.04
N PHE A 183 5.54 7.09 -4.75
CA PHE A 183 4.34 6.95 -5.57
C PHE A 183 3.07 7.06 -4.72
N LEU A 184 2.95 6.30 -3.63
CA LEU A 184 1.79 6.34 -2.74
C LEU A 184 1.54 7.73 -2.16
N ARG A 185 2.57 8.39 -1.62
CA ARG A 185 2.45 9.74 -1.03
C ARG A 185 1.96 10.82 -1.99
N LYS A 186 2.11 10.60 -3.29
CA LYS A 186 1.59 11.52 -4.32
C LYS A 186 0.17 11.16 -4.75
N SER A 187 -0.18 9.89 -4.72
CA SER A 187 -1.43 9.38 -5.28
C SER A 187 -2.57 9.27 -4.28
N LEU A 188 -2.27 9.23 -2.98
CA LEU A 188 -3.28 8.97 -1.95
C LEU A 188 -3.51 10.17 -1.04
N LEU A 189 -4.76 10.30 -0.61
CA LEU A 189 -5.19 11.15 0.50
C LEU A 189 -5.30 10.27 1.74
N ASP A 190 -4.54 10.60 2.76
CA ASP A 190 -4.68 9.94 4.05
C ASP A 190 -5.36 10.89 5.04
N GLN A 191 -6.37 10.38 5.74
CA GLN A 191 -7.04 11.04 6.86
C GLN A 191 -6.87 10.14 8.09
N PRO A 192 -5.66 10.11 8.68
CA PRO A 192 -5.33 9.12 9.69
C PRO A 192 -6.07 9.31 11.00
N ASP A 193 -6.49 10.54 11.35
CA ASP A 193 -6.99 10.85 12.68
C ASP A 193 -8.29 10.10 12.98
N GLU A 194 -9.28 10.12 12.08
CA GLU A 194 -10.55 9.42 12.25
C GLU A 194 -10.35 7.90 12.38
N LEU A 195 -9.48 7.31 11.57
CA LEU A 195 -9.21 5.87 11.63
C LEU A 195 -8.48 5.48 12.93
N ILE A 196 -7.57 6.32 13.40
CA ILE A 196 -6.86 6.11 14.67
C ILE A 196 -7.85 6.21 15.82
N GLU A 197 -8.69 7.25 15.87
CA GLU A 197 -9.70 7.44 16.91
C GLU A 197 -10.67 6.26 16.96
N SER A 198 -11.26 5.88 15.82
CA SER A 198 -12.16 4.72 15.75
C SER A 198 -11.47 3.42 16.16
N SER A 199 -10.21 3.24 15.81
CA SER A 199 -9.44 2.05 16.23
C SER A 199 -9.21 2.03 17.73
N LEU A 200 -8.94 3.19 18.37
CA LEU A 200 -8.75 3.31 19.82
C LEU A 200 -10.05 3.04 20.62
N GLU A 201 -11.20 3.24 20.00
CA GLU A 201 -12.52 2.95 20.58
C GLU A 201 -12.96 1.49 20.36
N SER A 202 -12.24 0.71 19.57
CA SER A 202 -12.55 -0.68 19.26
C SER A 202 -12.25 -1.62 20.43
N GLU A 203 -12.77 -2.87 20.37
CA GLU A 203 -12.49 -3.92 21.35
C GLU A 203 -11.14 -4.64 21.15
N ALA A 204 -10.29 -4.17 20.23
CA ALA A 204 -9.01 -4.80 19.95
C ALA A 204 -8.12 -4.91 21.19
N GLU A 205 -7.49 -6.08 21.40
CA GLU A 205 -6.52 -6.29 22.49
C GLU A 205 -5.27 -5.41 22.34
N LEU A 206 -4.86 -5.14 21.10
CA LEU A 206 -3.68 -4.31 20.81
C LEU A 206 -3.88 -3.49 19.55
N ILE A 207 -3.44 -2.23 19.63
CA ILE A 207 -3.35 -1.35 18.47
C ILE A 207 -1.88 -0.97 18.27
N VAL A 208 -1.32 -1.33 17.14
CA VAL A 208 0.06 -1.02 16.73
C VAL A 208 0.04 0.11 15.71
N ILE A 209 0.50 1.29 16.11
CA ILE A 209 0.60 2.44 15.20
C ILE A 209 2.06 2.68 14.86
N LYS A 210 2.41 2.54 13.58
CA LYS A 210 3.75 2.83 13.09
C LYS A 210 3.93 4.33 12.90
N ARG A 211 4.95 4.89 13.56
CA ARG A 211 5.31 6.31 13.44
C ARG A 211 6.79 6.46 13.11
N HIS A 212 7.12 7.46 12.31
CA HIS A 212 8.51 7.84 12.13
C HIS A 212 9.09 8.41 13.43
N LYS A 213 10.35 8.06 13.69
CA LYS A 213 11.08 8.65 14.82
C LYS A 213 11.17 10.16 14.62
N ILE A 214 10.60 10.92 15.56
CA ILE A 214 10.75 12.38 15.56
C ILE A 214 12.16 12.67 16.01
N GLU A 215 13.01 13.19 15.13
CA GLU A 215 14.30 13.74 15.55
C GLU A 215 14.03 14.93 16.48
N LYS A 216 14.40 14.80 17.75
CA LYS A 216 14.43 15.96 18.65
C LYS A 216 15.43 16.94 18.04
N LYS A 217 14.95 18.08 17.55
CA LYS A 217 15.84 19.20 17.26
C LYS A 217 16.61 19.50 18.56
N LYS A 218 17.94 19.34 18.51
CA LYS A 218 18.82 19.82 19.57
C LYS A 218 18.82 21.35 19.57
#